data_9b9cd784d2f7b652104f42f8b572fed8
#
_entry.id   9b9cd784d2f7b652104f42f8b572fed8
#
_cell.length_a   1.000
_cell.length_b   1.000
_cell.length_c   1.000
_cell.angle_alpha   90.00
_cell.angle_beta   90.00
_cell.angle_gamma   90.00
#
_symmetry.space_group_name_H-M   'P 1'
#
loop_
_entity.id
_entity.type
_entity.pdbx_description
1 polymer ?
#
loop_
_entity_poly.entity_id
_entity_poly.type
_entity_poly.pdbx_seq_one_letter_code
_entity_poly.pdbx_strand_id
1 'polypeptide(L)'
;MVIAAAVSAKGQTSVVKPGERPEVLIETTMGNIRVQLYNETPLHRDNFLKLIREHHFYDSLLFHRVIPDFMIQAGDPWSKNAKKGEELGEHSLDYNIPAEIRLPGIYHKRGALAAAREPDNVNPKHESSSSQFYIVYGKKQSEKAIAKQQHRLDSVFNDSIKMTPEMIEQYTTVGGTPHLDGGYTVFGEVLEGMDVVDKIQHVERDKNDRPIEDVRIIKARIIKDLPGMEKKPKAKQKKKRA
;
A
#
# COMPACT_ATOMS: atom_id res chain seq x y z
N MET A 1 -1.80 -0.02 -28.48
CA MET A 1 -1.82 0.92 -27.36
C MET A 1 -3.15 0.73 -26.64
N VAL A 2 -3.16 0.05 -25.50
CA VAL A 2 -4.40 -0.25 -24.76
C VAL A 2 -4.65 0.90 -23.77
N ILE A 3 -5.75 1.61 -23.98
CA ILE A 3 -6.22 2.66 -23.07
C ILE A 3 -7.02 1.97 -21.95
N ALA A 4 -6.47 1.92 -20.74
CA ALA A 4 -7.22 1.43 -19.61
C ALA A 4 -8.22 2.51 -19.15
N ALA A 5 -9.50 2.22 -19.22
CA ALA A 5 -10.55 3.07 -18.70
C ALA A 5 -10.91 2.68 -17.26
N ALA A 6 -10.82 3.61 -16.34
CA ALA A 6 -11.29 3.43 -14.97
C ALA A 6 -12.76 3.88 -14.87
N VAL A 7 -13.63 3.00 -14.37
CA VAL A 7 -15.06 3.30 -14.18
C VAL A 7 -15.29 3.89 -12.79
N SER A 8 -15.73 5.14 -12.73
CA SER A 8 -16.16 5.79 -11.48
C SER A 8 -17.57 5.33 -11.10
N ALA A 9 -17.86 5.28 -9.80
CA ALA A 9 -19.18 4.92 -9.24
C ALA A 9 -20.36 5.80 -9.72
N LYS A 10 -20.10 6.79 -10.57
CA LYS A 10 -21.13 7.64 -11.23
C LYS A 10 -21.17 7.48 -12.76
N GLY A 11 -20.66 6.39 -13.30
CA GLY A 11 -20.74 6.11 -14.75
C GLY A 11 -19.90 7.02 -15.65
N GLN A 12 -19.00 7.85 -15.10
CA GLN A 12 -18.06 8.63 -15.90
C GLN A 12 -16.77 7.85 -16.07
N THR A 13 -16.48 7.50 -17.31
CA THR A 13 -15.20 6.91 -17.69
C THR A 13 -14.17 8.03 -17.80
N SER A 14 -13.25 8.13 -16.84
CA SER A 14 -12.11 9.04 -16.97
C SER A 14 -10.99 8.36 -17.72
N VAL A 15 -10.54 8.96 -18.81
CA VAL A 15 -9.37 8.49 -19.55
C VAL A 15 -8.12 9.01 -18.84
N VAL A 16 -7.41 8.11 -18.17
CA VAL A 16 -6.13 8.46 -17.54
C VAL A 16 -5.06 8.56 -18.60
N LYS A 17 -4.39 9.71 -18.70
CA LYS A 17 -3.26 9.88 -19.62
C LYS A 17 -2.10 8.98 -19.18
N PRO A 18 -1.40 8.32 -20.13
CA PRO A 18 -0.19 7.57 -19.80
C PRO A 18 0.81 8.48 -19.03
N GLY A 19 1.28 8.00 -17.89
CA GLY A 19 2.27 8.73 -17.06
C GLY A 19 1.69 9.56 -15.91
N GLU A 20 0.38 9.87 -15.89
CA GLU A 20 -0.24 10.54 -14.75
C GLU A 20 -0.66 9.50 -13.70
N ARG A 21 -0.04 9.55 -12.53
CA ARG A 21 -0.38 8.70 -11.38
C ARG A 21 -0.81 9.58 -10.21
N PRO A 22 -1.83 9.17 -9.44
CA PRO A 22 -2.23 9.90 -8.25
C PRO A 22 -1.17 9.80 -7.16
N GLU A 23 -1.08 10.86 -6.35
CA GLU A 23 -0.15 10.91 -5.23
C GLU A 23 -0.89 11.22 -3.93
N VAL A 24 -0.45 10.57 -2.88
CA VAL A 24 -0.98 10.72 -1.53
C VAL A 24 0.12 11.13 -0.57
N LEU A 25 -0.16 12.11 0.28
CA LEU A 25 0.66 12.47 1.43
C LEU A 25 0.08 11.83 2.69
N ILE A 26 0.89 10.99 3.34
CA ILE A 26 0.58 10.38 4.64
C ILE A 26 1.39 11.16 5.69
N GLU A 27 0.70 12.01 6.45
CA GLU A 27 1.29 12.77 7.55
C GLU A 27 1.28 11.89 8.80
N THR A 28 2.43 11.65 9.40
CA THR A 28 2.55 10.80 10.60
C THR A 28 3.15 11.57 11.77
N THR A 29 3.04 10.98 12.97
CA THR A 29 3.70 11.53 14.17
C THR A 29 5.23 11.53 14.07
N MET A 30 5.82 10.84 13.08
CA MET A 30 7.26 10.73 12.88
C MET A 30 7.77 11.45 11.62
N GLY A 31 6.85 12.07 10.85
CA GLY A 31 7.16 12.78 9.61
C GLY A 31 6.21 12.42 8.48
N ASN A 32 6.48 12.92 7.30
CA ASN A 32 5.62 12.77 6.13
C ASN A 32 6.16 11.68 5.18
N ILE A 33 5.24 10.89 4.61
CA ILE A 33 5.54 9.90 3.58
C ILE A 33 4.69 10.25 2.36
N ARG A 34 5.33 10.52 1.21
CA ARG A 34 4.65 10.75 -0.06
C ARG A 34 4.72 9.49 -0.91
N VAL A 35 3.56 9.01 -1.32
CA VAL A 35 3.43 7.82 -2.16
C VAL A 35 2.75 8.15 -3.48
N GLN A 36 3.12 7.45 -4.57
CA GLN A 36 2.31 7.41 -5.78
C GLN A 36 1.63 6.05 -5.91
N LEU A 37 0.43 6.05 -6.52
CA LEU A 37 -0.36 4.85 -6.74
C LEU A 37 -0.26 4.42 -8.21
N TYR A 38 -0.24 3.11 -8.43
CA TYR A 38 -0.09 2.54 -9.78
C TYR A 38 -1.42 2.46 -10.55
N ASN A 39 -1.39 2.86 -11.81
CA ASN A 39 -2.55 2.75 -12.69
C ASN A 39 -2.81 1.29 -13.14
N GLU A 40 -1.81 0.45 -13.04
CA GLU A 40 -1.83 -0.97 -13.38
C GLU A 40 -2.58 -1.83 -12.35
N THR A 41 -2.88 -1.24 -11.18
CA THR A 41 -3.65 -1.87 -10.10
C THR A 41 -4.86 -0.98 -9.71
N PRO A 42 -5.81 -0.77 -10.65
CA PRO A 42 -6.86 0.22 -10.50
C PRO A 42 -7.83 -0.07 -9.35
N LEU A 43 -8.11 -1.34 -9.02
CA LEU A 43 -9.03 -1.67 -7.93
C LEU A 43 -8.46 -1.22 -6.57
N HIS A 44 -7.20 -1.50 -6.31
CA HIS A 44 -6.52 -1.08 -5.07
C HIS A 44 -6.32 0.43 -5.02
N ARG A 45 -5.84 1.02 -6.15
CA ARG A 45 -5.66 2.46 -6.28
C ARG A 45 -6.95 3.21 -5.98
N ASP A 46 -8.04 2.86 -6.66
CA ASP A 46 -9.31 3.59 -6.58
C ASP A 46 -9.96 3.41 -5.20
N ASN A 47 -9.84 2.21 -4.61
CA ASN A 47 -10.29 1.95 -3.25
C ASN A 47 -9.52 2.80 -2.22
N PHE A 48 -8.19 2.84 -2.31
CA PHE A 48 -7.37 3.64 -1.41
C PHE A 48 -7.71 5.13 -1.49
N LEU A 49 -7.85 5.66 -2.72
CA LEU A 49 -8.27 7.05 -2.94
C LEU A 49 -9.69 7.32 -2.42
N LYS A 50 -10.63 6.38 -2.59
CA LYS A 50 -12.00 6.49 -2.08
C LYS A 50 -12.01 6.58 -0.56
N LEU A 51 -11.30 5.70 0.13
CA LEU A 51 -11.20 5.70 1.60
C LEU A 51 -10.64 7.02 2.14
N ILE A 52 -9.66 7.61 1.45
CA ILE A 52 -9.11 8.92 1.83
C ILE A 52 -10.13 10.03 1.54
N ARG A 53 -10.71 10.05 0.34
CA ARG A 53 -11.54 11.16 -0.16
C ARG A 53 -12.89 11.25 0.53
N GLU A 54 -13.56 10.12 0.69
CA GLU A 54 -14.95 10.08 1.14
C GLU A 54 -15.07 9.88 2.64
N HIS A 55 -14.15 9.14 3.24
CA HIS A 55 -14.27 8.67 4.62
C HIS A 55 -13.22 9.24 5.57
N HIS A 56 -12.15 9.89 5.05
CA HIS A 56 -10.98 10.26 5.88
C HIS A 56 -10.52 9.07 6.73
N PHE A 57 -10.60 7.87 6.12
CA PHE A 57 -10.52 6.60 6.84
C PHE A 57 -9.20 6.44 7.60
N TYR A 58 -8.08 6.78 6.95
CA TYR A 58 -6.75 6.59 7.52
C TYR A 58 -6.37 7.64 8.59
N ASP A 59 -7.17 8.71 8.74
CA ASP A 59 -6.91 9.73 9.75
C ASP A 59 -7.03 9.12 11.15
N SER A 60 -5.98 9.31 11.94
CA SER A 60 -5.82 8.80 13.31
C SER A 60 -5.57 7.29 13.45
N LEU A 61 -5.40 6.52 12.38
CA LEU A 61 -5.01 5.11 12.49
C LEU A 61 -3.54 4.95 12.89
N LEU A 62 -3.21 3.78 13.46
CA LEU A 62 -1.86 3.44 13.88
C LEU A 62 -1.11 2.62 12.81
N PHE A 63 0.21 2.76 12.79
CA PHE A 63 1.06 1.68 12.34
C PHE A 63 1.07 0.61 13.44
N HIS A 64 0.17 -0.33 13.33
CA HIS A 64 -0.12 -1.30 14.38
C HIS A 64 0.83 -2.50 14.39
N ARG A 65 1.58 -2.72 13.30
CA ARG A 65 2.58 -3.78 13.20
C ARG A 65 3.80 -3.28 12.45
N VAL A 66 4.95 -3.45 13.08
CA VAL A 66 6.24 -2.96 12.58
C VAL A 66 7.29 -4.03 12.76
N ILE A 67 7.91 -4.46 11.66
CA ILE A 67 8.99 -5.46 11.70
C ILE A 67 10.22 -4.88 11.03
N PRO A 68 11.33 -4.68 11.76
CA PRO A 68 12.59 -4.21 11.21
C PRO A 68 13.07 -5.06 10.04
N ASP A 69 13.70 -4.41 9.07
CA ASP A 69 14.18 -5.04 7.85
C ASP A 69 13.11 -5.76 7.02
N PHE A 70 11.84 -5.48 7.32
CA PHE A 70 10.71 -6.08 6.60
C PHE A 70 9.71 -5.01 6.15
N MET A 71 8.81 -4.54 7.03
CA MET A 71 7.75 -3.60 6.64
C MET A 71 7.17 -2.85 7.84
N ILE A 72 6.43 -1.79 7.54
CA ILE A 72 5.53 -1.10 8.48
C ILE A 72 4.09 -1.23 7.96
N GLN A 73 3.14 -1.63 8.80
CA GLN A 73 1.76 -1.95 8.43
C GLN A 73 0.76 -1.09 9.20
N ALA A 74 -0.25 -0.60 8.48
CA ALA A 74 -1.35 0.21 9.01
C ALA A 74 -2.69 -0.18 8.36
N GLY A 75 -3.78 0.49 8.76
CA GLY A 75 -5.08 0.34 8.10
C GLY A 75 -6.10 -0.52 8.84
N ASP A 76 -5.78 -1.03 10.03
CA ASP A 76 -6.78 -1.63 10.92
C ASP A 76 -7.72 -0.54 11.46
N PRO A 77 -9.06 -0.61 11.18
CA PRO A 77 -10.03 0.39 11.61
C PRO A 77 -10.13 0.52 13.14
N TRP A 78 -9.86 -0.54 13.90
CA TRP A 78 -9.92 -0.53 15.35
C TRP A 78 -8.73 0.20 15.98
N SER A 79 -7.65 0.36 15.23
CA SER A 79 -6.47 1.07 15.71
C SER A 79 -6.72 2.55 16.03
N LYS A 80 -7.81 3.14 15.52
CA LYS A 80 -8.13 4.55 15.72
C LYS A 80 -8.26 4.96 17.18
N ASN A 81 -8.90 4.12 17.98
CA ASN A 81 -9.17 4.36 19.39
C ASN A 81 -8.56 3.28 20.30
N ALA A 82 -7.61 2.51 19.78
CA ALA A 82 -6.99 1.41 20.49
C ALA A 82 -6.28 1.87 21.76
N LYS A 83 -6.44 1.11 22.82
CA LYS A 83 -5.68 1.30 24.05
C LYS A 83 -4.27 0.75 23.90
N LYS A 84 -3.34 1.24 24.73
CA LYS A 84 -1.97 0.73 24.77
C LYS A 84 -1.97 -0.77 25.06
N GLY A 85 -1.26 -1.55 24.25
CA GLY A 85 -1.16 -3.01 24.38
C GLY A 85 -2.35 -3.81 23.84
N GLU A 86 -3.38 -3.17 23.28
CA GLU A 86 -4.49 -3.88 22.63
C GLU A 86 -4.04 -4.57 21.35
N GLU A 87 -4.48 -5.82 21.14
CA GLU A 87 -4.15 -6.57 19.92
C GLU A 87 -4.87 -5.97 18.72
N LEU A 88 -4.13 -5.80 17.62
CA LEU A 88 -4.59 -5.19 16.38
C LEU A 88 -4.09 -6.00 15.18
N GLY A 89 -4.66 -5.71 14.01
CA GLY A 89 -4.25 -6.33 12.74
C GLY A 89 -5.26 -7.33 12.19
N GLU A 90 -6.23 -7.76 13.02
CA GLU A 90 -7.25 -8.74 12.63
C GLU A 90 -8.50 -8.12 11.99
N HIS A 91 -8.59 -6.77 11.95
CA HIS A 91 -9.79 -6.08 11.49
C HIS A 91 -9.56 -5.39 10.14
N SER A 92 -10.57 -5.55 9.28
CA SER A 92 -10.66 -4.89 7.98
C SER A 92 -12.10 -4.39 7.80
N LEU A 93 -12.38 -3.69 6.70
CA LEU A 93 -13.76 -3.45 6.30
C LEU A 93 -14.40 -4.77 5.80
N ASP A 94 -15.70 -4.77 5.62
CA ASP A 94 -16.54 -5.94 5.33
C ASP A 94 -16.47 -6.45 3.86
N TYR A 95 -15.41 -6.10 3.14
CA TYR A 95 -15.16 -6.56 1.76
C TYR A 95 -13.65 -6.74 1.51
N ASN A 96 -13.35 -7.60 0.54
CA ASN A 96 -11.99 -7.81 0.04
C ASN A 96 -11.84 -7.27 -1.39
N ILE A 97 -10.61 -7.04 -1.80
CA ILE A 97 -10.26 -6.59 -3.14
C ILE A 97 -9.60 -7.74 -3.90
N PRO A 98 -10.11 -8.11 -5.10
CA PRO A 98 -9.46 -9.12 -5.93
C PRO A 98 -7.99 -8.79 -6.19
N ALA A 99 -7.12 -9.80 -6.16
CA ALA A 99 -5.69 -9.62 -6.36
C ALA A 99 -5.36 -8.99 -7.73
N GLU A 100 -4.45 -8.03 -7.72
CA GLU A 100 -3.93 -7.36 -8.93
C GLU A 100 -2.41 -7.52 -9.01
N ILE A 101 -1.94 -8.75 -9.05
CA ILE A 101 -0.51 -9.07 -9.12
C ILE A 101 -0.01 -8.81 -10.55
N ARG A 102 1.06 -8.02 -10.70
CA ARG A 102 1.59 -7.53 -11.98
C ARG A 102 3.08 -7.84 -12.17
N LEU A 103 3.51 -9.03 -11.76
CA LEU A 103 4.88 -9.48 -12.02
C LEU A 103 5.16 -9.68 -13.53
N PRO A 104 6.39 -9.44 -13.96
CA PRO A 104 7.54 -8.93 -13.21
C PRO A 104 7.61 -7.40 -13.13
N GLY A 105 6.67 -6.67 -13.72
CA GLY A 105 6.72 -5.20 -13.81
C GLY A 105 6.53 -4.47 -12.48
N ILE A 106 5.77 -5.06 -11.54
CA ILE A 106 5.49 -4.50 -10.22
C ILE A 106 5.79 -5.57 -9.18
N TYR A 107 6.64 -5.25 -8.20
CA TYR A 107 7.18 -6.19 -7.23
C TYR A 107 7.54 -5.51 -5.90
N HIS A 108 7.86 -6.29 -4.87
CA HIS A 108 8.08 -5.81 -3.49
C HIS A 108 9.48 -5.24 -3.28
N LYS A 109 9.88 -4.25 -4.07
CA LYS A 109 11.10 -3.47 -3.85
C LYS A 109 10.99 -2.65 -2.55
N ARG A 110 12.13 -2.18 -2.02
CA ARG A 110 12.11 -1.18 -0.94
C ARG A 110 11.28 0.04 -1.36
N GLY A 111 10.38 0.48 -0.47
CA GLY A 111 9.44 1.56 -0.74
C GLY A 111 8.14 1.12 -1.42
N ALA A 112 7.96 -0.15 -1.78
CA ALA A 112 6.69 -0.63 -2.32
C ALA A 112 5.55 -0.45 -1.30
N LEU A 113 4.40 0.06 -1.78
CA LEU A 113 3.14 0.14 -1.06
C LEU A 113 2.26 -1.03 -1.50
N ALA A 114 1.92 -1.92 -0.57
CA ALA A 114 1.22 -3.15 -0.87
C ALA A 114 0.05 -3.40 0.09
N ALA A 115 -0.92 -4.19 -0.35
CA ALA A 115 -2.09 -4.54 0.44
C ALA A 115 -1.82 -5.78 1.30
N ALA A 116 -2.22 -5.72 2.57
CA ALA A 116 -2.24 -6.90 3.45
C ALA A 116 -3.35 -7.86 3.03
N ARG A 117 -3.28 -9.10 3.46
CA ARG A 117 -4.29 -10.12 3.23
C ARG A 117 -4.22 -11.27 4.23
N GLU A 118 -5.29 -12.03 4.32
CA GLU A 118 -5.34 -13.28 5.04
C GLU A 118 -4.42 -14.36 4.44
N PRO A 119 -3.95 -15.33 5.25
CA PRO A 119 -3.11 -16.43 4.79
C PRO A 119 -3.77 -17.33 3.73
N ASP A 120 -2.96 -18.03 2.93
CA ASP A 120 -3.42 -18.86 1.80
C ASP A 120 -4.42 -19.96 2.17
N ASN A 121 -4.33 -20.51 3.38
CA ASN A 121 -5.22 -21.58 3.84
C ASN A 121 -6.68 -21.13 4.03
N VAL A 122 -6.92 -19.84 4.26
CA VAL A 122 -8.27 -19.24 4.40
C VAL A 122 -8.60 -18.32 3.22
N ASN A 123 -7.60 -17.90 2.46
CA ASN A 123 -7.75 -16.99 1.33
C ASN A 123 -6.96 -17.48 0.09
N PRO A 124 -7.37 -18.60 -0.52
CA PRO A 124 -6.65 -19.16 -1.67
C PRO A 124 -6.72 -18.32 -2.94
N LYS A 125 -7.60 -17.31 -2.99
CA LYS A 125 -7.69 -16.36 -4.10
C LYS A 125 -6.74 -15.17 -3.96
N HIS A 126 -5.99 -15.09 -2.86
CA HIS A 126 -5.10 -13.99 -2.54
C HIS A 126 -5.79 -12.61 -2.56
N GLU A 127 -7.08 -12.57 -2.23
CA GLU A 127 -7.82 -11.30 -2.13
C GLU A 127 -7.23 -10.44 -1.03
N SER A 128 -7.11 -9.15 -1.29
CA SER A 128 -6.51 -8.20 -0.37
C SER A 128 -7.52 -7.65 0.62
N SER A 129 -7.06 -7.32 1.83
CA SER A 129 -7.79 -6.47 2.75
C SER A 129 -8.17 -5.15 2.06
N SER A 130 -9.39 -4.72 2.28
CA SER A 130 -9.89 -3.44 1.75
C SER A 130 -9.22 -2.22 2.37
N SER A 131 -8.63 -2.34 3.56
CA SER A 131 -8.11 -1.19 4.30
C SER A 131 -6.67 -1.33 4.77
N GLN A 132 -6.19 -2.55 5.07
CA GLN A 132 -4.85 -2.72 5.59
C GLN A 132 -3.81 -2.72 4.47
N PHE A 133 -2.77 -1.93 4.67
CA PHE A 133 -1.62 -1.81 3.77
C PHE A 133 -0.30 -1.86 4.52
N TYR A 134 0.77 -2.13 3.81
CA TYR A 134 2.12 -2.03 4.34
C TYR A 134 3.07 -1.33 3.37
N ILE A 135 4.11 -0.71 3.94
CA ILE A 135 5.23 -0.14 3.19
C ILE A 135 6.46 -1.01 3.43
N VAL A 136 7.03 -1.51 2.34
CA VAL A 136 8.22 -2.37 2.38
C VAL A 136 9.45 -1.55 2.74
N TYR A 137 10.15 -1.94 3.80
CA TYR A 137 11.54 -1.52 4.01
C TYR A 137 12.48 -2.55 3.37
N GLY A 138 12.37 -3.80 3.80
CA GLY A 138 13.15 -4.91 3.28
C GLY A 138 14.66 -4.76 3.51
N LYS A 139 15.38 -5.84 3.37
CA LYS A 139 16.85 -5.86 3.42
C LYS A 139 17.42 -6.26 2.07
N LYS A 140 18.69 -5.99 1.86
CA LYS A 140 19.43 -6.50 0.70
C LYS A 140 19.46 -8.03 0.73
N GLN A 141 19.26 -8.61 -0.44
CA GLN A 141 19.22 -10.07 -0.61
C GLN A 141 20.56 -10.57 -1.16
N SER A 142 20.97 -11.75 -0.72
CA SER A 142 22.11 -12.43 -1.37
C SER A 142 21.66 -13.08 -2.67
N GLU A 143 22.61 -13.34 -3.59
CA GLU A 143 22.34 -14.08 -4.83
C GLU A 143 21.68 -15.44 -4.55
N LYS A 144 22.14 -16.15 -3.51
CA LYS A 144 21.53 -17.41 -3.08
C LYS A 144 20.06 -17.24 -2.66
N ALA A 145 19.73 -16.14 -1.97
CA ALA A 145 18.36 -15.84 -1.58
C ALA A 145 17.49 -15.53 -2.82
N ILE A 146 18.03 -14.78 -3.79
CA ILE A 146 17.36 -14.50 -5.06
C ILE A 146 17.09 -15.78 -5.85
N ALA A 147 18.09 -16.66 -6.00
CA ALA A 147 17.92 -17.94 -6.67
C ALA A 147 16.82 -18.81 -6.02
N LYS A 148 16.75 -18.80 -4.68
CA LYS A 148 15.66 -19.48 -3.94
C LYS A 148 14.30 -18.88 -4.26
N GLN A 149 14.20 -17.55 -4.36
CA GLN A 149 12.92 -16.90 -4.70
C GLN A 149 12.53 -17.13 -6.16
N GLN A 150 13.50 -17.14 -7.09
CA GLN A 150 13.21 -17.53 -8.46
C GLN A 150 12.65 -18.96 -8.54
N HIS A 151 13.25 -19.90 -7.83
CA HIS A 151 12.76 -21.29 -7.80
C HIS A 151 11.33 -21.38 -7.23
N ARG A 152 10.99 -20.58 -6.22
CA ARG A 152 9.62 -20.48 -5.70
C ARG A 152 8.65 -19.94 -6.77
N LEU A 153 9.03 -18.87 -7.49
CA LEU A 153 8.20 -18.32 -8.58
C LEU A 153 8.02 -19.34 -9.70
N ASP A 154 9.07 -20.07 -10.08
CA ASP A 154 9.00 -21.13 -11.07
C ASP A 154 7.97 -22.20 -10.69
N SER A 155 7.98 -22.61 -9.43
CA SER A 155 7.02 -23.60 -8.91
C SER A 155 5.58 -23.06 -8.90
N VAL A 156 5.38 -21.80 -8.48
CA VAL A 156 4.05 -21.21 -8.34
C VAL A 156 3.43 -20.88 -9.71
N PHE A 157 4.25 -20.42 -10.66
CA PHE A 157 3.81 -19.91 -11.95
C PHE A 157 4.21 -20.81 -13.14
N ASN A 158 4.57 -22.08 -12.90
CA ASN A 158 4.97 -23.05 -13.94
C ASN A 158 6.00 -22.44 -14.90
N ASP A 159 7.08 -21.88 -14.37
CA ASP A 159 8.18 -21.25 -15.11
C ASP A 159 7.83 -20.02 -15.97
N SER A 160 6.59 -19.53 -15.87
CA SER A 160 6.13 -18.40 -16.71
C SER A 160 6.61 -17.02 -16.25
N ILE A 161 7.06 -16.90 -14.99
CA ILE A 161 7.52 -15.64 -14.39
C ILE A 161 9.00 -15.75 -14.04
N LYS A 162 9.81 -14.89 -14.64
CA LYS A 162 11.24 -14.78 -14.31
C LYS A 162 11.55 -13.40 -13.74
N MET A 163 12.39 -13.37 -12.70
CA MET A 163 12.93 -12.11 -12.19
C MET A 163 13.78 -11.47 -13.28
N THR A 164 13.53 -10.20 -13.53
CA THR A 164 14.34 -9.43 -14.50
C THR A 164 15.68 -9.03 -13.87
N PRO A 165 16.69 -8.69 -14.69
CA PRO A 165 17.95 -8.16 -14.20
C PRO A 165 17.75 -6.96 -13.24
N GLU A 166 16.80 -6.07 -13.54
CA GLU A 166 16.47 -4.91 -12.73
C GLU A 166 15.89 -5.30 -11.36
N MET A 167 15.04 -6.34 -11.30
CA MET A 167 14.54 -6.87 -10.02
C MET A 167 15.68 -7.43 -9.17
N ILE A 168 16.57 -8.20 -9.81
CA ILE A 168 17.72 -8.82 -9.14
C ILE A 168 18.65 -7.72 -8.57
N GLU A 169 19.00 -6.74 -9.40
CA GLU A 169 19.80 -5.60 -8.99
C GLU A 169 19.15 -4.84 -7.82
N GLN A 170 17.87 -4.51 -7.95
CA GLN A 170 17.10 -3.82 -6.92
C GLN A 170 17.15 -4.58 -5.58
N TYR A 171 16.90 -5.87 -5.59
CA TYR A 171 16.89 -6.68 -4.38
C TYR A 171 18.28 -6.87 -3.75
N THR A 172 19.31 -6.94 -4.56
CA THR A 172 20.70 -7.17 -4.07
C THR A 172 21.40 -5.90 -3.63
N THR A 173 21.08 -4.75 -4.24
CA THR A 173 21.77 -3.46 -3.97
C THR A 173 20.99 -2.54 -3.04
N VAL A 174 19.67 -2.45 -3.19
CA VAL A 174 18.79 -1.57 -2.41
C VAL A 174 18.03 -2.36 -1.35
N GLY A 175 17.39 -3.46 -1.74
CA GLY A 175 16.61 -4.33 -0.87
C GLY A 175 15.15 -4.44 -1.24
N GLY A 176 14.43 -5.20 -0.45
CA GLY A 176 13.01 -5.50 -0.62
C GLY A 176 12.63 -6.85 -0.03
N THR A 177 11.42 -7.32 -0.37
CA THR A 177 10.85 -8.55 0.20
C THR A 177 10.38 -9.51 -0.90
N PRO A 178 11.31 -10.10 -1.68
CA PRO A 178 10.97 -10.92 -2.85
C PRO A 178 10.15 -12.17 -2.52
N HIS A 179 10.11 -12.60 -1.25
CA HIS A 179 9.29 -13.72 -0.81
C HIS A 179 7.78 -13.44 -0.86
N LEU A 180 7.37 -12.16 -0.95
CA LEU A 180 5.97 -11.75 -1.10
C LEU A 180 5.53 -11.65 -2.57
N ASP A 181 6.49 -11.64 -3.51
CA ASP A 181 6.18 -11.53 -4.93
C ASP A 181 5.30 -12.69 -5.39
N GLY A 182 4.26 -12.37 -6.16
CA GLY A 182 3.28 -13.33 -6.64
C GLY A 182 2.19 -13.70 -5.64
N GLY A 183 2.30 -13.28 -4.36
CA GLY A 183 1.32 -13.57 -3.33
C GLY A 183 0.51 -12.36 -2.84
N TYR A 184 1.03 -11.15 -3.06
CA TYR A 184 0.42 -9.90 -2.56
C TYR A 184 0.40 -8.84 -3.65
N THR A 185 -0.61 -7.97 -3.62
CA THR A 185 -0.73 -6.86 -4.57
C THR A 185 0.08 -5.66 -4.12
N VAL A 186 1.04 -5.25 -4.93
CA VAL A 186 1.72 -3.95 -4.80
C VAL A 186 0.95 -2.95 -5.65
N PHE A 187 0.50 -1.84 -5.06
CA PHE A 187 -0.36 -0.87 -5.74
C PHE A 187 0.18 0.57 -5.74
N GLY A 188 1.42 0.75 -5.24
CA GLY A 188 2.09 2.04 -5.23
C GLY A 188 3.53 1.94 -4.74
N GLU A 189 4.14 3.10 -4.59
CA GLU A 189 5.50 3.22 -4.06
C GLU A 189 5.72 4.55 -3.34
N VAL A 190 6.67 4.57 -2.42
CA VAL A 190 7.14 5.79 -1.74
C VAL A 190 8.01 6.60 -2.69
N LEU A 191 7.64 7.87 -2.88
CA LEU A 191 8.44 8.86 -3.60
C LEU A 191 9.37 9.63 -2.67
N GLU A 192 8.88 9.99 -1.48
CA GLU A 192 9.62 10.73 -0.45
C GLU A 192 9.24 10.20 0.94
N GLY A 193 10.17 10.25 1.89
CA GLY A 193 9.92 9.84 3.27
C GLY A 193 10.38 8.43 3.63
N MET A 194 11.28 7.81 2.85
CA MET A 194 11.88 6.52 3.23
C MET A 194 12.73 6.63 4.52
N ASP A 195 13.23 7.81 4.85
CA ASP A 195 13.86 8.09 6.15
C ASP A 195 12.84 8.08 7.30
N VAL A 196 11.59 8.46 7.04
CA VAL A 196 10.49 8.33 8.00
C VAL A 196 10.09 6.88 8.18
N VAL A 197 9.99 6.12 7.09
CA VAL A 197 9.77 4.65 7.14
C VAL A 197 10.87 3.97 7.94
N ASP A 198 12.14 4.41 7.77
CA ASP A 198 13.27 3.89 8.54
C ASP A 198 13.15 4.21 10.03
N LYS A 199 12.79 5.43 10.40
CA LYS A 199 12.52 5.79 11.79
C LYS A 199 11.41 4.93 12.41
N ILE A 200 10.32 4.73 11.67
CA ILE A 200 9.17 3.94 12.15
C ILE A 200 9.56 2.48 12.35
N GLN A 201 10.30 1.86 11.43
CA GLN A 201 10.68 0.45 11.57
C GLN A 201 11.62 0.16 12.75
N HIS A 202 12.28 1.19 13.30
CA HIS A 202 13.20 1.05 14.42
C HIS A 202 12.58 1.40 15.79
N VAL A 203 11.30 1.71 15.87
CA VAL A 203 10.66 1.96 17.17
C VAL A 203 10.63 0.70 18.01
N GLU A 204 10.64 0.87 19.33
CA GLU A 204 10.42 -0.23 20.27
C GLU A 204 9.04 -0.83 20.08
N ARG A 205 8.95 -2.16 20.09
CA ARG A 205 7.73 -2.92 19.88
C ARG A 205 7.55 -4.02 20.91
N ASP A 206 6.32 -4.44 21.11
CA ASP A 206 5.97 -5.56 21.95
C ASP A 206 6.20 -6.92 21.24
N LYS A 207 5.82 -8.00 21.91
CA LYS A 207 5.94 -9.39 21.38
C LYS A 207 5.08 -9.66 20.13
N ASN A 208 4.09 -8.81 19.86
CA ASN A 208 3.19 -8.90 18.70
C ASN A 208 3.60 -7.93 17.57
N ASP A 209 4.83 -7.41 17.62
CA ASP A 209 5.36 -6.40 16.70
C ASP A 209 4.60 -5.07 16.69
N ARG A 210 3.77 -4.80 17.70
CA ARG A 210 3.11 -3.51 17.86
C ARG A 210 4.07 -2.50 18.51
N PRO A 211 4.19 -1.26 17.97
CA PRO A 211 4.93 -0.19 18.63
C PRO A 211 4.46 0.04 20.07
N ILE A 212 5.39 0.11 21.02
CA ILE A 212 5.08 0.39 22.45
C ILE A 212 4.52 1.80 22.58
N GLU A 213 5.12 2.76 21.87
CA GLU A 213 4.59 4.11 21.74
C GLU A 213 3.89 4.23 20.37
N ASP A 214 2.64 4.68 20.39
CA ASP A 214 1.80 4.75 19.19
C ASP A 214 2.43 5.60 18.08
N VAL A 215 2.68 5.01 16.93
CA VAL A 215 3.01 5.72 15.70
C VAL A 215 1.72 5.90 14.90
N ARG A 216 1.28 7.14 14.76
CA ARG A 216 -0.05 7.47 14.22
C ARG A 216 0.03 8.16 12.88
N ILE A 217 -0.87 7.77 11.98
CA ILE A 217 -1.21 8.57 10.80
C ILE A 217 -2.07 9.73 11.28
N ILE A 218 -1.52 10.94 11.26
CA ILE A 218 -2.27 12.15 11.62
C ILE A 218 -3.35 12.39 10.57
N LYS A 219 -2.96 12.28 9.29
CA LYS A 219 -3.84 12.51 8.17
C LYS A 219 -3.30 11.91 6.87
N ALA A 220 -4.20 11.38 6.02
CA ALA A 220 -3.89 11.03 4.65
C ALA A 220 -4.59 11.99 3.68
N ARG A 221 -3.85 12.53 2.70
CA ARG A 221 -4.39 13.51 1.72
C ARG A 221 -3.97 13.17 0.31
N ILE A 222 -4.92 13.23 -0.62
CA ILE A 222 -4.64 13.20 -2.05
C ILE A 222 -4.05 14.56 -2.44
N ILE A 223 -2.80 14.57 -2.88
CA ILE A 223 -2.07 15.79 -3.30
C ILE A 223 -1.99 15.92 -4.82
N LYS A 224 -2.13 14.81 -5.53
CA LYS A 224 -2.33 14.76 -6.97
C LYS A 224 -3.40 13.71 -7.27
N ASP A 225 -4.47 14.10 -7.94
CA ASP A 225 -5.61 13.23 -8.24
C ASP A 225 -5.60 12.76 -9.70
N LEU A 226 -6.41 11.77 -10.00
CA LEU A 226 -6.68 11.38 -11.38
C LEU A 226 -7.43 12.49 -12.11
N PRO A 227 -7.12 12.75 -13.38
CA PRO A 227 -7.86 13.74 -14.19
C PRO A 227 -9.36 13.51 -14.14
N GLY A 228 -10.11 14.55 -13.80
CA GLY A 228 -11.59 14.53 -13.70
C GLY A 228 -12.16 13.99 -12.38
N MET A 229 -11.32 13.50 -11.46
CA MET A 229 -11.71 13.05 -10.11
C MET A 229 -11.51 14.10 -9.01
N GLU A 230 -11.02 15.27 -9.35
CA GLU A 230 -10.82 16.39 -8.43
C GLU A 230 -12.15 16.82 -7.79
N LYS A 231 -12.16 17.09 -6.48
CA LYS A 231 -13.33 17.66 -5.83
C LYS A 231 -13.68 18.98 -6.49
N LYS A 232 -14.85 19.07 -7.15
CA LYS A 232 -15.39 20.39 -7.53
C LYS A 232 -15.49 21.23 -6.25
N PRO A 233 -14.97 22.47 -6.24
CA PRO A 233 -15.09 23.34 -5.08
C PRO A 233 -16.58 23.44 -4.70
N LYS A 234 -16.92 23.19 -3.43
CA LYS A 234 -18.29 23.37 -2.94
C LYS A 234 -18.73 24.79 -3.30
N ALA A 235 -19.74 24.93 -4.13
CA ALA A 235 -20.33 26.23 -4.44
C ALA A 235 -20.67 26.89 -3.10
N LYS A 236 -20.14 28.09 -2.86
CA LYS A 236 -20.47 28.88 -1.68
C LYS A 236 -21.99 29.06 -1.66
N GLN A 237 -22.68 28.43 -0.73
CA GLN A 237 -24.09 28.71 -0.47
C GLN A 237 -24.19 30.20 -0.14
N LYS A 238 -24.71 31.00 -1.09
CA LYS A 238 -25.08 32.37 -0.80
C LYS A 238 -26.17 32.32 0.27
N LYS A 239 -25.81 32.67 1.51
CA LYS A 239 -26.82 32.98 2.53
C LYS A 239 -27.72 34.05 1.95
N LYS A 240 -28.94 33.67 1.58
CA LYS A 240 -30.03 34.67 1.39
C LYS A 240 -30.25 35.30 2.76
N ARG A 241 -29.84 36.57 2.88
CA ARG A 241 -30.35 37.42 3.95
C ARG A 241 -31.79 37.70 3.66
N ALA A 242 -32.66 37.28 4.53
CA ALA A 242 -34.02 37.78 4.65
C ALA A 242 -33.99 39.12 5.39
#